data_3666619ad1cec3836a2096a10297abfb
#
_entry.id   3666619ad1cec3836a2096a10297abfb
#
_cell.length_a   1.000
_cell.length_b   1.000
_cell.length_c   1.000
_cell.angle_alpha   90.00
_cell.angle_beta   90.00
_cell.angle_gamma   90.00
#
_symmetry.space_group_name_H-M   'P 1'
#
loop_
_entity.id
_entity.type
_entity.pdbx_description
1 polymer ?
#
loop_
_entity_poly.entity_id
_entity_poly.type
_entity_poly.pdbx_seq_one_letter_code
_entity_poly.pdbx_strand_id
1 'polypeptide(L)'
;MRILWLSVNKGLYKTNKQEEKGYHGGGWISSLQQLIIHTHDNTLALTYVTHTPMRKEVQDNTIYYPIYEAPKSSWQKAIEYYGGYKKIDCKKYLHQIQQIIQDFQPDIIHLFGMENPMATILGKTTVPVVVHLQGLLSPCNNAFFPVGFNKSSFLFPLSIREWLLRNGYIFAKNSIHVRSERELSLFKKVKYAMGRTEWDYQVSQLLAPQSQYFHVDEVLRKPFYENAGKWECPDMQDYKIISTLSNTIYKGLDTILKTAKLLKTQSNIPFKWIIAGISPQDPIVRFFERKLHITGKLVNVEYIGVQDANQLCSKLLQSHVYVHPSYIDNSPNSICEAQLLGLPVIGTFVGGVSSLIKHGDTGLLVPANAPFELTYLLKICFTEKDYATQLGKQGYKEAVQRHDKTKILKDLIHTYQDIIKQNKNPHDTL
;
A
#
# COMPACT_ATOMS: atom_id res chain seq x y z
N MET A 1 9.66 19.71 18.66
CA MET A 1 10.19 18.33 18.68
C MET A 1 11.07 18.09 17.46
N ARG A 2 12.11 17.29 17.61
CA ARG A 2 12.99 16.84 16.51
C ARG A 2 12.55 15.44 16.07
N ILE A 3 11.93 15.34 14.91
CA ILE A 3 11.28 14.12 14.44
C ILE A 3 12.10 13.53 13.27
N LEU A 4 12.56 12.30 13.42
CA LEU A 4 13.25 11.58 12.35
C LEU A 4 12.33 10.55 11.70
N TRP A 5 12.01 10.75 10.43
CA TRP A 5 11.26 9.81 9.62
C TRP A 5 12.20 8.85 8.88
N LEU A 6 12.11 7.57 9.18
CA LEU A 6 12.82 6.51 8.47
C LEU A 6 11.93 5.95 7.35
N SER A 7 12.16 6.41 6.14
CA SER A 7 11.45 6.01 4.92
C SER A 7 12.43 5.62 3.82
N VAL A 8 12.04 4.67 2.98
CA VAL A 8 12.76 4.36 1.73
C VAL A 8 12.38 5.34 0.61
N ASN A 9 11.21 5.96 0.74
CA ASN A 9 10.68 6.95 -0.20
C ASN A 9 11.18 8.35 0.14
N LYS A 10 11.47 9.12 -0.88
CA LYS A 10 12.03 10.48 -0.75
C LYS A 10 11.02 11.56 -0.34
N GLY A 11 9.75 11.20 -0.10
CA GLY A 11 8.72 12.16 0.27
C GLY A 11 8.59 13.28 -0.76
N LEU A 12 8.68 14.53 -0.29
CA LEU A 12 8.61 15.74 -1.13
C LEU A 12 9.96 16.17 -1.74
N TYR A 13 11.06 15.43 -1.47
CA TYR A 13 12.39 15.77 -1.97
C TYR A 13 12.43 15.86 -3.49
N LYS A 14 12.84 17.01 -4.01
CA LYS A 14 12.97 17.27 -5.45
C LYS A 14 14.43 17.10 -5.87
N THR A 15 14.67 16.27 -6.85
CA THR A 15 15.96 16.18 -7.52
C THR A 15 15.95 17.15 -8.71
N ASN A 16 17.07 17.83 -9.01
CA ASN A 16 17.21 18.73 -10.18
C ASN A 16 17.13 18.01 -11.54
N LYS A 17 16.92 16.69 -11.54
CA LYS A 17 16.64 15.91 -12.75
C LYS A 17 15.13 15.80 -12.89
N GLN A 18 14.64 16.04 -14.13
CA GLN A 18 13.25 15.95 -14.56
C GLN A 18 12.45 14.91 -13.75
N GLU A 19 11.25 15.30 -13.33
CA GLU A 19 10.31 14.41 -12.65
C GLU A 19 10.29 13.07 -13.37
N GLU A 20 10.77 12.02 -12.72
CA GLU A 20 10.58 10.66 -13.19
C GLU A 20 9.06 10.43 -13.27
N LYS A 21 8.53 10.36 -14.48
CA LYS A 21 7.15 9.95 -14.73
C LYS A 21 6.98 8.51 -14.25
N GLY A 22 6.53 8.32 -13.03
CA GLY A 22 6.27 7.00 -12.48
C GLY A 22 5.48 7.07 -11.17
N TYR A 23 4.62 6.09 -10.94
CA TYR A 23 3.97 5.88 -9.66
C TYR A 23 5.04 5.51 -8.63
N HIS A 24 5.35 6.40 -7.73
CA HIS A 24 6.14 6.11 -6.55
C HIS A 24 5.18 5.72 -5.43
N GLY A 25 5.16 4.45 -5.04
CA GLY A 25 4.46 3.99 -3.85
C GLY A 25 4.80 4.88 -2.65
N GLY A 26 3.83 5.18 -1.79
CA GLY A 26 4.06 6.04 -0.61
C GLY A 26 3.60 7.50 -0.80
N GLY A 27 2.75 7.80 -1.77
CA GLY A 27 2.19 9.16 -1.96
C GLY A 27 1.53 9.76 -0.72
N TRP A 28 1.00 8.92 0.18
CA TRP A 28 0.45 9.35 1.47
C TRP A 28 1.54 9.86 2.43
N ILE A 29 2.79 9.35 2.38
CA ILE A 29 3.93 9.88 3.17
C ILE A 29 4.22 11.32 2.76
N SER A 30 4.23 11.60 1.45
CA SER A 30 4.39 12.97 0.93
C SER A 30 3.23 13.88 1.37
N SER A 31 1.99 13.36 1.36
CA SER A 31 0.82 14.10 1.82
C SER A 31 0.88 14.39 3.32
N LEU A 32 1.32 13.42 4.13
CA LEU A 32 1.53 13.61 5.57
C LEU A 32 2.67 14.59 5.83
N GLN A 33 3.75 14.53 5.05
CA GLN A 33 4.86 15.48 5.14
C GLN A 33 4.40 16.90 4.89
N GLN A 34 3.54 17.14 3.89
CA GLN A 34 2.97 18.47 3.63
C GLN A 34 2.23 19.06 4.83
N LEU A 35 1.61 18.22 5.66
CA LEU A 35 0.92 18.71 6.86
C LEU A 35 1.90 19.08 7.98
N ILE A 36 2.89 18.24 8.23
CA ILE A 36 3.77 18.42 9.40
C ILE A 36 4.80 19.54 9.21
N ILE A 37 5.25 19.83 7.97
CA ILE A 37 6.22 20.90 7.70
C ILE A 37 5.66 22.30 7.93
N HIS A 38 4.35 22.45 8.02
CA HIS A 38 3.70 23.72 8.36
C HIS A 38 3.49 23.91 9.86
N THR A 39 3.91 22.97 10.70
CA THR A 39 3.88 23.13 12.16
C THR A 39 5.15 23.81 12.64
N HIS A 40 5.03 24.99 13.26
CA HIS A 40 6.18 25.84 13.65
C HIS A 40 7.11 25.24 14.71
N ASP A 41 6.59 24.33 15.55
CA ASP A 41 7.33 23.80 16.73
C ASP A 41 8.07 22.48 16.44
N ASN A 42 8.07 22.01 15.20
CA ASN A 42 8.66 20.73 14.84
C ASN A 42 9.78 20.90 13.80
N THR A 43 10.87 20.18 14.02
CA THR A 43 11.95 20.03 13.04
C THR A 43 11.87 18.62 12.46
N LEU A 44 11.63 18.48 11.17
CA LEU A 44 11.52 17.21 10.48
C LEU A 44 12.83 16.85 9.75
N ALA A 45 13.30 15.64 9.99
CA ALA A 45 14.29 14.98 9.14
C ALA A 45 13.68 13.74 8.50
N LEU A 46 14.01 13.49 7.24
CA LEU A 46 13.50 12.34 6.48
C LEU A 46 14.63 11.63 5.76
N THR A 47 14.69 10.30 5.91
CA THR A 47 15.62 9.47 5.14
C THR A 47 14.99 9.01 3.84
N TYR A 48 15.82 8.79 2.82
CA TYR A 48 15.43 8.13 1.57
C TYR A 48 16.59 7.30 1.03
N VAL A 49 16.28 6.28 0.22
CA VAL A 49 17.32 5.42 -0.36
C VAL A 49 17.77 5.99 -1.71
N THR A 50 19.08 6.01 -1.90
CA THR A 50 19.72 6.44 -3.16
C THR A 50 20.80 5.46 -3.60
N HIS A 51 20.99 5.33 -4.93
CA HIS A 51 22.06 4.53 -5.52
C HIS A 51 23.27 5.36 -5.98
N THR A 52 23.20 6.68 -5.79
CA THR A 52 24.32 7.61 -6.01
C THR A 52 24.69 8.25 -4.68
N PRO A 53 26.00 8.42 -4.36
CA PRO A 53 26.39 9.14 -3.16
C PRO A 53 25.85 10.57 -3.20
N MET A 54 25.15 10.95 -2.15
CA MET A 54 24.58 12.28 -1.97
C MET A 54 24.88 12.78 -0.55
N ARG A 55 24.80 14.10 -0.35
CA ARG A 55 24.93 14.73 0.98
C ARG A 55 23.55 15.05 1.52
N LYS A 56 23.46 15.29 2.83
CA LYS A 56 22.23 15.83 3.43
C LYS A 56 21.92 17.21 2.86
N GLU A 57 20.66 17.47 2.64
CA GLU A 57 20.13 18.73 2.10
C GLU A 57 18.91 19.19 2.88
N VAL A 58 18.65 20.50 2.86
CA VAL A 58 17.44 21.09 3.45
C VAL A 58 16.57 21.61 2.32
N GLN A 59 15.35 21.12 2.23
CA GLN A 59 14.32 21.59 1.28
C GLN A 59 12.99 21.71 2.02
N ASP A 60 12.22 22.77 1.77
CA ASP A 60 10.86 22.97 2.29
C ASP A 60 10.71 22.60 3.80
N ASN A 61 11.56 23.17 4.68
CA ASN A 61 11.60 22.92 6.13
C ASN A 61 11.86 21.45 6.53
N THR A 62 12.40 20.62 5.63
CA THR A 62 12.79 19.24 5.91
C THR A 62 14.27 19.03 5.67
N ILE A 63 14.94 18.35 6.60
CA ILE A 63 16.32 17.89 6.44
C ILE A 63 16.28 16.49 5.82
N TYR A 64 16.80 16.34 4.61
CA TYR A 64 16.82 15.07 3.90
C TYR A 64 18.16 14.35 4.07
N TYR A 65 18.11 13.13 4.56
CA TYR A 65 19.27 12.27 4.75
C TYR A 65 19.26 11.12 3.75
N PRO A 66 20.18 11.11 2.76
CA PRO A 66 20.31 10.00 1.85
C PRO A 66 20.91 8.77 2.55
N ILE A 67 20.28 7.61 2.37
CA ILE A 67 20.84 6.31 2.73
C ILE A 67 21.38 5.69 1.45
N TYR A 68 22.69 5.56 1.36
CA TYR A 68 23.34 5.03 0.17
C TYR A 68 23.30 3.52 0.13
N GLU A 69 22.66 2.98 -0.89
CA GLU A 69 22.69 1.57 -1.26
C GLU A 69 23.51 1.43 -2.55
N ALA A 70 24.72 0.91 -2.44
CA ALA A 70 25.60 0.71 -3.61
C ALA A 70 24.90 -0.16 -4.66
N PRO A 71 24.97 0.21 -5.94
CA PRO A 71 24.44 -0.63 -7.01
C PRO A 71 25.17 -1.97 -7.03
N LYS A 72 24.40 -3.06 -7.07
CA LYS A 72 24.95 -4.42 -7.09
C LYS A 72 25.61 -4.71 -8.44
N SER A 73 26.79 -5.30 -8.39
CA SER A 73 27.45 -5.83 -9.59
C SER A 73 26.62 -6.94 -10.24
N SER A 74 26.88 -7.23 -11.52
CA SER A 74 26.22 -8.32 -12.24
C SER A 74 26.42 -9.67 -11.54
N TRP A 75 27.58 -9.89 -10.96
CA TRP A 75 27.91 -11.09 -10.19
C TRP A 75 27.09 -11.20 -8.88
N GLN A 76 26.98 -10.12 -8.12
CA GLN A 76 26.15 -10.07 -6.92
C GLN A 76 24.66 -10.31 -7.23
N LYS A 77 24.16 -9.73 -8.34
CA LYS A 77 22.80 -9.99 -8.84
C LYS A 77 22.64 -11.45 -9.22
N ALA A 78 23.64 -12.07 -9.84
CA ALA A 78 23.62 -13.50 -10.17
C ALA A 78 23.59 -14.38 -8.91
N ILE A 79 24.42 -14.10 -7.90
CA ILE A 79 24.42 -14.83 -6.62
C ILE A 79 23.06 -14.73 -5.93
N GLU A 80 22.48 -13.54 -5.84
CA GLU A 80 21.14 -13.36 -5.27
C GLU A 80 20.08 -14.11 -6.05
N TYR A 81 20.21 -14.09 -7.35
CA TYR A 81 19.35 -14.76 -8.28
C TYR A 81 19.38 -16.28 -8.09
N TYR A 82 20.58 -16.90 -8.04
CA TYR A 82 20.75 -18.33 -7.76
C TYR A 82 20.40 -18.68 -6.31
N GLY A 83 20.63 -17.77 -5.36
CA GLY A 83 20.19 -17.87 -3.97
C GLY A 83 18.66 -17.79 -3.78
N GLY A 84 17.94 -17.34 -4.81
CA GLY A 84 16.47 -17.32 -4.84
C GLY A 84 15.82 -16.16 -4.08
N TYR A 85 16.58 -15.20 -3.54
CA TYR A 85 16.05 -14.02 -2.87
C TYR A 85 17.04 -12.83 -2.90
N LYS A 86 16.49 -11.61 -2.80
CA LYS A 86 17.28 -10.38 -2.75
C LYS A 86 17.97 -10.28 -1.38
N LYS A 87 19.29 -10.34 -1.36
CA LYS A 87 20.08 -10.15 -0.14
C LYS A 87 20.23 -8.66 0.18
N ILE A 88 19.88 -8.27 1.39
CA ILE A 88 19.96 -6.88 1.84
C ILE A 88 21.00 -6.78 2.95
N ASP A 89 21.92 -5.81 2.82
CA ASP A 89 22.94 -5.55 3.84
C ASP A 89 22.35 -4.70 4.98
N CYS A 90 21.69 -5.36 5.90
CA CYS A 90 21.09 -4.70 7.06
C CYS A 90 22.11 -3.99 7.96
N LYS A 91 23.37 -4.44 8.00
CA LYS A 91 24.42 -3.80 8.84
C LYS A 91 24.78 -2.42 8.32
N LYS A 92 24.93 -2.28 6.99
CA LYS A 92 25.18 -0.97 6.36
C LYS A 92 24.06 0.02 6.58
N TYR A 93 22.80 -0.44 6.49
CA TYR A 93 21.65 0.42 6.81
C TYR A 93 21.68 0.88 8.26
N LEU A 94 21.88 -0.06 9.19
CA LEU A 94 21.94 0.26 10.62
C LEU A 94 23.04 1.29 10.93
N HIS A 95 24.23 1.11 10.38
CA HIS A 95 25.35 2.04 10.60
C HIS A 95 25.02 3.45 10.12
N GLN A 96 24.47 3.61 8.91
CA GLN A 96 24.09 4.91 8.38
C GLN A 96 22.98 5.57 9.23
N ILE A 97 21.97 4.79 9.67
CA ILE A 97 20.90 5.31 10.53
C ILE A 97 21.46 5.79 11.88
N GLN A 98 22.41 5.03 12.47
CA GLN A 98 23.05 5.46 13.72
C GLN A 98 23.85 6.77 13.57
N GLN A 99 24.55 6.95 12.43
CA GLN A 99 25.21 8.22 12.12
C GLN A 99 24.20 9.38 11.98
N ILE A 100 23.06 9.14 11.33
CA ILE A 100 21.98 10.14 11.19
C ILE A 100 21.40 10.49 12.56
N ILE A 101 21.19 9.52 13.45
CA ILE A 101 20.71 9.76 14.81
C ILE A 101 21.72 10.62 15.60
N GLN A 102 23.00 10.35 15.46
CA GLN A 102 24.06 11.15 16.11
C GLN A 102 24.13 12.58 15.59
N ASP A 103 23.97 12.79 14.27
CA ASP A 103 23.99 14.13 13.66
C ASP A 103 22.70 14.91 13.92
N PHE A 104 21.54 14.26 13.80
CA PHE A 104 20.24 14.94 13.93
C PHE A 104 19.76 15.03 15.38
N GLN A 105 20.14 14.14 16.29
CA GLN A 105 19.68 14.08 17.69
C GLN A 105 18.14 14.14 17.81
N PRO A 106 17.40 13.13 17.25
CA PRO A 106 15.94 13.17 17.28
C PRO A 106 15.37 12.88 18.67
N ASP A 107 14.22 13.51 18.98
CA ASP A 107 13.40 13.18 20.16
C ASP A 107 12.59 11.89 19.94
N ILE A 108 12.23 11.62 18.68
CA ILE A 108 11.46 10.44 18.27
C ILE A 108 11.83 10.00 16.86
N ILE A 109 11.78 8.69 16.63
CA ILE A 109 11.93 8.07 15.32
C ILE A 109 10.59 7.50 14.88
N HIS A 110 10.10 7.94 13.70
CA HIS A 110 8.94 7.34 13.04
C HIS A 110 9.43 6.43 11.92
N LEU A 111 9.23 5.14 12.08
CA LEU A 111 9.63 4.12 11.12
C LEU A 111 8.43 3.75 10.22
N PHE A 112 8.52 4.03 8.92
CA PHE A 112 7.49 3.69 7.96
C PHE A 112 7.63 2.24 7.48
N GLY A 113 6.94 1.33 8.17
CA GLY A 113 6.90 -0.10 7.88
C GLY A 113 8.14 -0.87 8.34
N MET A 114 7.98 -2.16 8.53
CA MET A 114 9.06 -3.10 8.90
C MET A 114 9.56 -3.93 7.72
N GLU A 115 8.94 -3.78 6.57
CA GLU A 115 9.27 -4.52 5.35
C GLU A 115 10.65 -4.16 4.76
N ASN A 116 11.22 -3.04 5.16
CA ASN A 116 12.52 -2.57 4.68
C ASN A 116 13.63 -2.74 5.74
N PRO A 117 14.93 -2.63 5.35
CA PRO A 117 16.04 -2.87 6.28
C PRO A 117 16.21 -1.77 7.36
N MET A 118 15.53 -0.63 7.25
CA MET A 118 15.59 0.42 8.27
C MET A 118 15.04 -0.04 9.62
N ALA A 119 14.14 -1.05 9.61
CA ALA A 119 13.58 -1.65 10.81
C ALA A 119 14.64 -2.32 11.72
N THR A 120 15.85 -2.55 11.23
CA THR A 120 16.97 -3.08 12.03
C THR A 120 17.43 -2.15 13.14
N ILE A 121 16.97 -0.89 13.15
CA ILE A 121 17.19 0.07 14.25
C ILE A 121 16.46 -0.35 15.54
N LEU A 122 15.39 -1.13 15.44
CA LEU A 122 14.59 -1.58 16.58
C LEU A 122 15.48 -2.33 17.60
N GLY A 123 15.47 -1.88 18.84
CA GLY A 123 16.31 -2.38 19.92
C GLY A 123 17.81 -2.05 19.77
N LYS A 124 18.19 -1.07 18.92
CA LYS A 124 19.57 -0.61 18.69
C LYS A 124 19.76 0.89 18.91
N THR A 125 18.79 1.54 19.48
CA THR A 125 18.82 2.97 19.85
C THR A 125 18.06 3.18 21.17
N THR A 126 18.41 4.22 21.89
CA THR A 126 17.70 4.69 23.10
C THR A 126 16.59 5.70 22.76
N VAL A 127 16.62 6.27 21.55
CA VAL A 127 15.55 7.13 21.06
C VAL A 127 14.29 6.28 20.84
N PRO A 128 13.11 6.72 21.31
CA PRO A 128 11.88 5.97 21.09
C PRO A 128 11.56 5.84 19.60
N VAL A 129 11.15 4.63 19.20
CA VAL A 129 10.79 4.32 17.81
C VAL A 129 9.32 3.91 17.77
N VAL A 130 8.50 4.66 17.03
CA VAL A 130 7.15 4.23 16.65
C VAL A 130 7.17 3.61 15.28
N VAL A 131 6.60 2.41 15.16
CA VAL A 131 6.49 1.66 13.90
C VAL A 131 5.13 1.91 13.29
N HIS A 132 5.08 2.63 12.17
CA HIS A 132 3.84 2.82 11.43
C HIS A 132 3.64 1.68 10.45
N LEU A 133 2.69 0.80 10.74
CA LEU A 133 2.40 -0.41 9.97
C LEU A 133 1.84 -0.04 8.59
N GLN A 134 2.59 -0.36 7.52
CA GLN A 134 2.18 -0.12 6.14
C GLN A 134 1.71 -1.39 5.47
N GLY A 135 2.54 -2.42 5.52
CA GLY A 135 2.26 -3.75 5.07
C GLY A 135 2.76 -4.74 6.12
N LEU A 136 2.08 -5.85 6.26
CA LEU A 136 2.46 -6.95 7.14
C LEU A 136 2.89 -8.11 6.26
N LEU A 137 4.21 -8.35 6.19
CA LEU A 137 4.78 -9.33 5.26
C LEU A 137 4.39 -10.75 5.61
N SER A 138 4.24 -11.07 6.90
CA SER A 138 3.89 -12.42 7.34
C SER A 138 2.51 -12.85 6.86
N PRO A 139 1.43 -12.07 7.03
CA PRO A 139 0.15 -12.35 6.38
C PRO A 139 0.23 -12.34 4.84
N CYS A 140 0.97 -11.40 4.24
CA CYS A 140 1.16 -11.38 2.79
C CYS A 140 1.91 -12.62 2.28
N ASN A 141 2.89 -13.12 3.03
CA ASN A 141 3.59 -14.35 2.71
C ASN A 141 2.65 -15.56 2.77
N ASN A 142 1.74 -15.61 3.73
CA ASN A 142 0.73 -16.65 3.85
C ASN A 142 -0.26 -16.63 2.67
N ALA A 143 -0.78 -15.47 2.30
CA ALA A 143 -1.75 -15.27 1.22
C ALA A 143 -1.11 -15.05 -0.17
N PHE A 144 0.18 -15.38 -0.35
CA PHE A 144 0.93 -14.99 -1.55
C PHE A 144 0.38 -15.58 -2.84
N PHE A 145 0.03 -16.85 -2.85
CA PHE A 145 -0.54 -17.49 -4.04
C PHE A 145 -2.07 -17.41 -4.01
N PRO A 146 -2.70 -16.94 -5.09
CA PRO A 146 -4.14 -17.01 -5.24
C PRO A 146 -4.67 -18.45 -5.13
N VAL A 147 -5.89 -18.61 -4.69
CA VAL A 147 -6.54 -19.93 -4.57
C VAL A 147 -6.58 -20.63 -5.93
N GLY A 148 -6.20 -21.89 -5.95
CA GLY A 148 -6.05 -22.70 -7.17
C GLY A 148 -4.69 -22.59 -7.85
N PHE A 149 -3.78 -21.77 -7.30
CA PHE A 149 -2.40 -21.64 -7.76
C PHE A 149 -1.44 -22.05 -6.64
N ASN A 150 -0.36 -22.69 -7.03
CA ASN A 150 0.71 -23.09 -6.15
C ASN A 150 2.08 -22.81 -6.80
N LYS A 151 3.16 -23.14 -6.09
CA LYS A 151 4.52 -22.91 -6.59
C LYS A 151 4.75 -23.54 -7.98
N SER A 152 4.19 -24.72 -8.25
CA SER A 152 4.35 -25.40 -9.55
C SER A 152 3.62 -24.67 -10.68
N SER A 153 2.50 -23.99 -10.38
CA SER A 153 1.77 -23.21 -11.39
C SER A 153 2.63 -22.11 -12.03
N PHE A 154 3.67 -21.66 -11.32
CA PHE A 154 4.57 -20.60 -11.73
C PHE A 154 5.90 -21.10 -12.32
N LEU A 155 6.15 -22.41 -12.33
CA LEU A 155 7.36 -22.99 -12.93
C LEU A 155 7.26 -23.09 -14.46
N PHE A 156 6.06 -23.37 -15.00
CA PHE A 156 5.87 -23.79 -16.40
C PHE A 156 5.54 -22.69 -17.43
N PRO A 157 5.15 -21.46 -17.09
CA PRO A 157 4.91 -20.45 -18.12
C PRO A 157 6.11 -19.58 -18.42
N LEU A 158 7.21 -19.81 -17.76
CA LEU A 158 8.43 -19.04 -17.96
C LEU A 158 9.05 -19.33 -19.31
N SER A 159 9.41 -18.32 -20.06
CA SER A 159 10.35 -18.48 -21.15
C SER A 159 11.64 -19.09 -20.60
N ILE A 160 12.40 -19.81 -21.41
CA ILE A 160 13.72 -20.35 -21.01
C ILE A 160 14.58 -19.25 -20.38
N ARG A 161 14.48 -18.02 -20.89
CA ARG A 161 15.15 -16.84 -20.36
C ARG A 161 14.65 -16.47 -18.95
N GLU A 162 13.35 -16.45 -18.71
CA GLU A 162 12.76 -16.16 -17.39
C GLU A 162 13.06 -17.30 -16.39
N TRP A 163 13.10 -18.53 -16.85
CA TRP A 163 13.52 -19.68 -16.05
C TRP A 163 15.01 -19.60 -15.69
N LEU A 164 15.87 -19.32 -16.65
CA LEU A 164 17.30 -19.09 -16.41
C LEU A 164 17.54 -17.88 -15.49
N LEU A 165 16.72 -16.82 -15.63
CA LEU A 165 16.84 -15.61 -14.83
C LEU A 165 16.04 -15.66 -13.51
N ARG A 166 15.28 -16.71 -13.21
CA ARG A 166 14.43 -16.84 -12.00
C ARG A 166 13.69 -15.55 -11.59
N ASN A 167 13.51 -14.63 -12.53
CA ASN A 167 12.82 -13.36 -12.35
C ASN A 167 11.32 -13.58 -12.33
N GLY A 168 10.84 -14.43 -11.41
CA GLY A 168 9.46 -14.80 -11.37
C GLY A 168 8.87 -14.68 -9.97
N TYR A 169 7.64 -15.05 -9.88
CA TYR A 169 6.87 -15.05 -8.64
C TYR A 169 7.45 -16.00 -7.58
N ILE A 170 8.23 -17.01 -7.98
CA ILE A 170 8.96 -17.90 -7.03
C ILE A 170 10.06 -17.13 -6.32
N PHE A 171 10.82 -16.29 -7.05
CA PHE A 171 11.80 -15.42 -6.44
C PHE A 171 11.13 -14.40 -5.51
N ALA A 172 10.00 -13.81 -5.94
CA ALA A 172 9.20 -12.92 -5.12
C ALA A 172 8.67 -13.61 -3.85
N LYS A 173 8.19 -14.86 -3.97
CA LYS A 173 7.74 -15.67 -2.82
C LYS A 173 8.87 -15.96 -1.84
N ASN A 174 10.04 -16.36 -2.33
CA ASN A 174 11.19 -16.61 -1.48
C ASN A 174 11.68 -15.30 -0.81
N SER A 175 11.67 -14.20 -1.55
CA SER A 175 12.06 -12.90 -1.03
C SER A 175 11.11 -12.39 0.06
N ILE A 176 9.79 -12.53 -0.12
CA ILE A 176 8.83 -12.14 0.92
C ILE A 176 8.93 -13.04 2.13
N HIS A 177 9.20 -14.35 1.95
CA HIS A 177 9.41 -15.29 3.06
C HIS A 177 10.60 -14.89 3.94
N VAL A 178 11.77 -14.65 3.35
CA VAL A 178 12.95 -14.22 4.12
C VAL A 178 12.72 -12.88 4.84
N ARG A 179 11.98 -11.97 4.20
CA ARG A 179 11.65 -10.68 4.80
C ARG A 179 10.60 -10.82 5.92
N SER A 180 9.65 -11.74 5.78
CA SER A 180 8.65 -12.01 6.83
C SER A 180 9.29 -12.63 8.07
N GLU A 181 10.25 -13.53 7.92
CA GLU A 181 11.02 -14.07 9.06
C GLU A 181 11.78 -12.97 9.82
N ARG A 182 12.39 -12.04 9.08
CA ARG A 182 13.02 -10.86 9.68
C ARG A 182 11.99 -9.98 10.40
N GLU A 183 10.84 -9.72 9.80
CA GLU A 183 9.75 -8.96 10.40
C GLU A 183 9.30 -9.58 11.72
N LEU A 184 9.02 -10.90 11.76
CA LEU A 184 8.64 -11.62 12.97
C LEU A 184 9.69 -11.49 14.09
N SER A 185 10.98 -11.55 13.74
CA SER A 185 12.06 -11.37 14.71
C SER A 185 12.13 -9.94 15.27
N LEU A 186 11.75 -8.94 14.50
CA LEU A 186 11.77 -7.54 14.88
C LEU A 186 10.52 -7.13 15.67
N PHE A 187 9.36 -7.76 15.44
CA PHE A 187 8.14 -7.49 16.22
C PHE A 187 8.35 -7.63 17.72
N LYS A 188 9.15 -8.59 18.15
CA LYS A 188 9.52 -8.78 19.57
C LYS A 188 10.21 -7.57 20.22
N LYS A 189 10.65 -6.59 19.41
CA LYS A 189 11.36 -5.37 19.86
C LYS A 189 10.52 -4.12 19.72
N VAL A 190 9.30 -4.23 19.18
CA VAL A 190 8.37 -3.11 19.00
C VAL A 190 7.79 -2.75 20.36
N LYS A 191 8.00 -1.50 20.78
CA LYS A 191 7.36 -0.91 21.96
C LYS A 191 6.15 -0.07 21.61
N TYR A 192 6.21 0.64 20.50
CA TYR A 192 5.15 1.54 20.02
C TYR A 192 4.82 1.19 18.59
N ALA A 193 3.57 0.79 18.36
CA ALA A 193 3.02 0.52 17.04
C ALA A 193 1.99 1.59 16.67
N MET A 194 1.94 1.95 15.41
CA MET A 194 0.95 2.85 14.84
C MET A 194 0.32 2.18 13.63
N GLY A 195 -0.99 2.22 13.51
CA GLY A 195 -1.70 1.62 12.38
C GLY A 195 -3.01 2.34 12.09
N ARG A 196 -3.78 1.80 11.15
CA ARG A 196 -4.94 2.47 10.55
C ARG A 196 -6.19 1.60 10.54
N THR A 197 -6.05 0.34 10.88
CA THR A 197 -7.12 -0.65 10.79
C THR A 197 -7.19 -1.51 12.03
N GLU A 198 -8.35 -2.09 12.33
CA GLU A 198 -8.50 -3.08 13.39
C GLU A 198 -7.59 -4.30 13.15
N TRP A 199 -7.36 -4.64 11.89
CA TRP A 199 -6.46 -5.72 11.53
C TRP A 199 -4.99 -5.41 11.88
N ASP A 200 -4.52 -4.16 11.68
CA ASP A 200 -3.20 -3.72 12.14
C ASP A 200 -3.05 -3.91 13.64
N TYR A 201 -4.08 -3.49 14.39
CA TYR A 201 -4.13 -3.66 15.83
C TYR A 201 -4.03 -5.13 16.22
N GLN A 202 -4.90 -5.97 15.69
CA GLN A 202 -4.95 -7.41 16.02
C GLN A 202 -3.62 -8.12 15.74
N VAL A 203 -3.03 -7.88 14.54
CA VAL A 203 -1.76 -8.51 14.18
C VAL A 203 -0.60 -7.96 15.01
N SER A 204 -0.58 -6.65 15.29
CA SER A 204 0.46 -6.07 16.15
C SER A 204 0.40 -6.58 17.58
N GLN A 205 -0.81 -6.72 18.16
CA GLN A 205 -0.98 -7.26 19.50
C GLN A 205 -0.63 -8.76 19.59
N LEU A 206 -0.89 -9.52 18.53
CA LEU A 206 -0.46 -10.92 18.44
C LEU A 206 1.06 -11.06 18.40
N LEU A 207 1.74 -10.23 17.59
CA LEU A 207 3.19 -10.37 17.34
C LEU A 207 4.07 -9.58 18.34
N ALA A 208 3.51 -8.54 18.94
CA ALA A 208 4.14 -7.67 19.93
C ALA A 208 3.16 -7.32 21.05
N PRO A 209 2.73 -8.29 21.90
CA PRO A 209 1.66 -8.10 22.89
C PRO A 209 2.01 -7.06 23.96
N GLN A 210 3.30 -6.71 24.11
CA GLN A 210 3.77 -5.68 25.03
C GLN A 210 3.85 -4.29 24.39
N SER A 211 3.48 -4.17 23.12
CA SER A 211 3.51 -2.88 22.43
C SER A 211 2.25 -2.08 22.71
N GLN A 212 2.44 -0.78 22.88
CA GLN A 212 1.34 0.17 22.87
C GLN A 212 0.97 0.51 21.42
N TYR A 213 -0.32 0.41 21.09
CA TYR A 213 -0.83 0.70 19.77
C TYR A 213 -1.50 2.09 19.74
N PHE A 214 -1.22 2.84 18.68
CA PHE A 214 -1.82 4.14 18.38
C PHE A 214 -2.52 4.05 17.02
N HIS A 215 -3.76 4.55 16.96
CA HIS A 215 -4.49 4.65 15.70
C HIS A 215 -4.27 6.03 15.10
N VAL A 216 -3.70 6.08 13.88
CA VAL A 216 -3.51 7.32 13.11
C VAL A 216 -3.80 7.01 11.66
N ASP A 217 -4.84 7.62 11.12
CA ASP A 217 -5.28 7.44 9.73
C ASP A 217 -4.30 8.08 8.73
N GLU A 218 -4.40 7.70 7.47
CA GLU A 218 -3.57 8.23 6.39
C GLU A 218 -4.14 9.50 5.76
N VAL A 219 -3.22 10.39 5.36
CA VAL A 219 -3.53 11.54 4.52
C VAL A 219 -3.54 11.12 3.06
N LEU A 220 -4.66 11.28 2.37
CA LEU A 220 -4.80 10.94 0.97
C LEU A 220 -4.10 11.97 0.06
N ARG A 221 -4.02 11.68 -1.23
CA ARG A 221 -3.42 12.57 -2.22
C ARG A 221 -4.32 13.76 -2.51
N LYS A 222 -3.73 14.93 -2.75
CA LYS A 222 -4.41 16.23 -2.91
C LYS A 222 -5.60 16.22 -3.89
N PRO A 223 -5.51 15.63 -5.11
CA PRO A 223 -6.64 15.64 -6.06
C PRO A 223 -7.92 15.02 -5.52
N PHE A 224 -7.83 14.04 -4.62
CA PHE A 224 -8.99 13.38 -4.03
C PHE A 224 -9.72 14.26 -3.01
N TYR A 225 -8.99 15.08 -2.26
CA TYR A 225 -9.61 16.10 -1.40
C TYR A 225 -10.27 17.23 -2.21
N GLU A 226 -9.64 17.67 -3.30
CA GLU A 226 -10.18 18.73 -4.18
C GLU A 226 -11.46 18.30 -4.89
N ASN A 227 -11.67 16.99 -5.01
CA ASN A 227 -12.82 16.38 -5.65
C ASN A 227 -13.68 15.54 -4.67
N ALA A 228 -13.52 15.75 -3.36
CA ALA A 228 -14.26 15.02 -2.34
C ALA A 228 -15.78 15.19 -2.53
N GLY A 229 -16.50 14.07 -2.58
CA GLY A 229 -17.96 14.03 -2.74
C GLY A 229 -18.51 14.47 -4.10
N LYS A 230 -17.65 14.68 -5.10
CA LYS A 230 -18.08 15.13 -6.44
C LYS A 230 -18.49 13.99 -7.39
N TRP A 231 -18.41 12.75 -6.93
CA TRP A 231 -18.89 11.65 -7.76
C TRP A 231 -20.40 11.70 -7.92
N GLU A 232 -20.85 11.63 -9.15
CA GLU A 232 -22.23 11.43 -9.54
C GLU A 232 -22.30 10.18 -10.43
N CYS A 233 -23.37 9.40 -10.30
CA CYS A 233 -23.53 8.19 -11.11
C CYS A 233 -23.53 8.56 -12.59
N PRO A 234 -22.55 8.09 -13.40
CA PRO A 234 -22.47 8.49 -14.79
C PRO A 234 -23.69 7.99 -15.58
N ASP A 235 -24.26 8.87 -16.40
CA ASP A 235 -25.31 8.51 -17.34
C ASP A 235 -24.68 8.02 -18.64
N MET A 236 -24.24 6.76 -18.66
CA MET A 236 -23.55 6.14 -19.80
C MET A 236 -24.21 4.79 -20.16
N GLN A 237 -24.17 4.46 -21.45
CA GLN A 237 -24.69 3.18 -21.92
C GLN A 237 -23.87 1.98 -21.41
N ASP A 238 -22.55 2.16 -21.27
CA ASP A 238 -21.65 1.13 -20.78
C ASP A 238 -21.37 1.30 -19.28
N TYR A 239 -21.60 0.25 -18.51
CA TYR A 239 -21.29 0.19 -17.09
C TYR A 239 -19.77 0.12 -16.86
N LYS A 240 -19.18 1.21 -16.39
CA LYS A 240 -17.74 1.31 -16.16
C LYS A 240 -17.37 0.83 -14.75
N ILE A 241 -16.60 -0.24 -14.71
CA ILE A 241 -15.99 -0.78 -13.49
C ILE A 241 -14.52 -0.36 -13.50
N ILE A 242 -13.97 0.03 -12.35
CA ILE A 242 -12.56 0.39 -12.24
C ILE A 242 -11.89 -0.34 -11.07
N SER A 243 -10.65 -0.75 -11.27
CA SER A 243 -9.77 -1.33 -10.25
C SER A 243 -8.36 -0.73 -10.37
N THR A 244 -7.64 -0.67 -9.24
CA THR A 244 -6.21 -0.33 -9.25
C THR A 244 -5.41 -1.53 -8.80
N LEU A 245 -4.47 -1.97 -9.61
CA LEU A 245 -3.61 -3.11 -9.32
C LEU A 245 -2.13 -2.73 -9.43
N SER A 246 -1.29 -3.41 -8.67
CA SER A 246 0.16 -3.45 -8.89
C SER A 246 0.55 -4.77 -9.54
N ASN A 247 1.76 -4.87 -10.07
CA ASN A 247 2.31 -6.10 -10.64
C ASN A 247 2.64 -7.14 -9.53
N THR A 248 1.64 -7.42 -8.68
CA THR A 248 1.74 -8.31 -7.51
C THR A 248 0.65 -9.37 -7.59
N ILE A 249 1.04 -10.63 -7.39
CA ILE A 249 0.22 -11.80 -7.69
C ILE A 249 -1.07 -11.88 -6.86
N TYR A 250 -1.05 -11.45 -5.61
CA TYR A 250 -2.20 -11.49 -4.69
C TYR A 250 -3.14 -10.29 -4.80
N LYS A 251 -2.99 -9.46 -5.84
CA LYS A 251 -3.89 -8.30 -6.07
C LYS A 251 -5.16 -8.63 -6.83
N GLY A 252 -5.40 -9.92 -7.17
CA GLY A 252 -6.71 -10.42 -7.62
C GLY A 252 -7.02 -10.21 -9.10
N LEU A 253 -6.01 -10.09 -9.98
CA LEU A 253 -6.25 -10.00 -11.42
C LEU A 253 -6.99 -11.24 -11.96
N ASP A 254 -6.69 -12.41 -11.43
CA ASP A 254 -7.39 -13.65 -11.78
C ASP A 254 -8.88 -13.60 -11.41
N THR A 255 -9.22 -13.01 -10.28
CA THR A 255 -10.61 -12.80 -9.85
C THR A 255 -11.32 -11.84 -10.79
N ILE A 256 -10.68 -10.73 -11.20
CA ILE A 256 -11.25 -9.80 -12.19
C ILE A 256 -11.55 -10.53 -13.51
N LEU A 257 -10.59 -11.26 -14.06
CA LEU A 257 -10.77 -11.96 -15.34
C LEU A 257 -11.90 -13.00 -15.30
N LYS A 258 -11.96 -13.78 -14.20
CA LYS A 258 -13.06 -14.76 -13.98
C LYS A 258 -14.41 -14.06 -13.87
N THR A 259 -14.50 -12.97 -13.08
CA THR A 259 -15.73 -12.18 -12.90
C THR A 259 -16.17 -11.53 -14.21
N ALA A 260 -15.24 -10.91 -14.94
CA ALA A 260 -15.54 -10.29 -16.23
C ALA A 260 -16.06 -11.31 -17.26
N LYS A 261 -15.51 -12.53 -17.25
CA LYS A 261 -16.05 -13.64 -18.08
C LYS A 261 -17.48 -13.98 -17.68
N LEU A 262 -17.78 -14.10 -16.38
CA LEU A 262 -19.13 -14.36 -15.88
C LEU A 262 -20.10 -13.23 -16.24
N LEU A 263 -19.74 -11.98 -16.03
CA LEU A 263 -20.54 -10.83 -16.44
C LEU A 263 -20.89 -10.90 -17.92
N LYS A 264 -19.92 -11.18 -18.78
CA LYS A 264 -20.12 -11.24 -20.23
C LYS A 264 -20.99 -12.41 -20.67
N THR A 265 -20.91 -13.56 -19.97
CA THR A 265 -21.61 -14.79 -20.40
C THR A 265 -22.93 -15.02 -19.69
N GLN A 266 -23.12 -14.46 -18.48
CA GLN A 266 -24.28 -14.70 -17.62
C GLN A 266 -25.12 -13.45 -17.36
N SER A 267 -24.73 -12.30 -17.92
CA SER A 267 -25.54 -11.07 -17.84
C SER A 267 -25.60 -10.37 -19.19
N ASN A 268 -26.66 -9.61 -19.42
CA ASN A 268 -26.81 -8.78 -20.61
C ASN A 268 -26.34 -7.34 -20.35
N ILE A 269 -25.49 -7.14 -19.32
CA ILE A 269 -24.99 -5.82 -18.95
C ILE A 269 -23.86 -5.43 -19.90
N PRO A 270 -24.00 -4.35 -20.68
CA PRO A 270 -22.87 -3.80 -21.43
C PRO A 270 -21.90 -3.16 -20.42
N PHE A 271 -20.70 -3.67 -20.34
CA PHE A 271 -19.71 -3.16 -19.38
C PHE A 271 -18.33 -3.02 -19.99
N LYS A 272 -17.52 -2.17 -19.34
CA LYS A 272 -16.08 -2.05 -19.54
C LYS A 272 -15.40 -2.03 -18.18
N TRP A 273 -14.41 -2.91 -17.98
CA TRP A 273 -13.62 -2.96 -16.76
C TRP A 273 -12.23 -2.35 -17.00
N ILE A 274 -11.96 -1.23 -16.35
CA ILE A 274 -10.69 -0.49 -16.47
C ILE A 274 -9.77 -0.90 -15.33
N ILE A 275 -8.53 -1.28 -15.65
CA ILE A 275 -7.51 -1.61 -14.66
C ILE A 275 -6.36 -0.61 -14.78
N ALA A 276 -6.22 0.24 -13.77
CA ALA A 276 -5.09 1.16 -13.63
C ALA A 276 -3.94 0.51 -12.83
N GLY A 277 -2.71 0.91 -13.13
CA GLY A 277 -1.49 0.50 -12.43
C GLY A 277 -0.72 -0.64 -13.07
N ILE A 278 -1.33 -1.37 -14.02
CA ILE A 278 -0.68 -2.41 -14.82
C ILE A 278 -1.01 -2.22 -16.30
N SER A 279 -0.10 -2.70 -17.16
CA SER A 279 -0.20 -2.63 -18.62
C SER A 279 -0.34 -4.02 -19.25
N PRO A 280 -0.79 -4.14 -20.50
CA PRO A 280 -0.90 -5.44 -21.17
C PRO A 280 0.43 -6.22 -21.26
N GLN A 281 1.56 -5.49 -21.22
CA GLN A 281 2.89 -6.06 -21.30
C GLN A 281 3.43 -6.57 -19.95
N ASP A 282 2.75 -6.28 -18.86
CA ASP A 282 3.22 -6.70 -17.54
C ASP A 282 3.18 -8.23 -17.37
N PRO A 283 4.20 -8.80 -16.69
CA PRO A 283 4.29 -10.25 -16.51
C PRO A 283 3.05 -10.87 -15.88
N ILE A 284 2.40 -10.16 -14.94
CA ILE A 284 1.19 -10.64 -14.26
C ILE A 284 0.01 -10.80 -15.21
N VAL A 285 -0.16 -9.87 -16.16
CA VAL A 285 -1.24 -9.93 -17.16
C VAL A 285 -1.03 -11.14 -18.07
N ARG A 286 0.16 -11.23 -18.67
CA ARG A 286 0.51 -12.37 -19.54
C ARG A 286 0.39 -13.72 -18.82
N PHE A 287 0.76 -13.77 -17.54
CA PHE A 287 0.65 -14.98 -16.74
C PHE A 287 -0.79 -15.42 -16.55
N PHE A 288 -1.66 -14.55 -16.01
CA PHE A 288 -3.03 -14.93 -15.72
C PHE A 288 -3.87 -15.14 -16.97
N GLU A 289 -3.72 -14.31 -18.01
CA GLU A 289 -4.43 -14.52 -19.27
C GLU A 289 -4.12 -15.89 -19.90
N ARG A 290 -2.84 -16.28 -19.89
CA ARG A 290 -2.43 -17.60 -20.39
C ARG A 290 -2.95 -18.73 -19.50
N LYS A 291 -2.82 -18.63 -18.17
CA LYS A 291 -3.23 -19.70 -17.25
C LYS A 291 -4.73 -19.91 -17.17
N LEU A 292 -5.50 -18.86 -17.31
CA LEU A 292 -6.96 -18.92 -17.26
C LEU A 292 -7.59 -19.14 -18.65
N HIS A 293 -6.81 -19.03 -19.72
CA HIS A 293 -7.31 -18.97 -21.09
C HIS A 293 -8.38 -17.88 -21.27
N ILE A 294 -8.17 -16.73 -20.63
CA ILE A 294 -9.05 -15.55 -20.66
C ILE A 294 -8.18 -14.34 -20.96
N THR A 295 -8.38 -13.69 -22.12
CA THR A 295 -7.71 -12.42 -22.41
C THR A 295 -8.61 -11.24 -22.04
N GLY A 296 -8.02 -10.15 -21.53
CA GLY A 296 -8.77 -8.95 -21.15
C GLY A 296 -9.67 -8.45 -22.29
N LYS A 297 -9.17 -8.43 -23.54
CA LYS A 297 -9.93 -8.04 -24.73
C LYS A 297 -11.20 -8.89 -24.93
N LEU A 298 -11.11 -10.20 -24.67
CA LEU A 298 -12.27 -11.10 -24.82
C LEU A 298 -13.35 -10.86 -23.77
N VAL A 299 -13.00 -10.31 -22.61
CA VAL A 299 -13.93 -10.11 -21.49
C VAL A 299 -14.11 -8.63 -21.11
N ASN A 300 -13.91 -7.72 -22.04
CA ASN A 300 -14.10 -6.26 -21.90
C ASN A 300 -13.25 -5.63 -20.75
N VAL A 301 -12.07 -6.20 -20.49
CA VAL A 301 -11.08 -5.66 -19.54
C VAL A 301 -10.00 -4.88 -20.29
N GLU A 302 -9.76 -3.64 -19.88
CA GLU A 302 -8.75 -2.76 -20.44
C GLU A 302 -7.68 -2.42 -19.38
N TYR A 303 -6.42 -2.60 -19.73
CA TYR A 303 -5.26 -2.24 -18.89
C TYR A 303 -4.71 -0.89 -19.34
N ILE A 304 -4.77 0.13 -18.49
CA ILE A 304 -4.41 1.51 -18.85
C ILE A 304 -3.03 1.95 -18.31
N GLY A 305 -2.27 1.03 -17.70
CA GLY A 305 -0.96 1.35 -17.13
C GLY A 305 -1.03 2.23 -15.89
N VAL A 306 0.15 2.71 -15.48
CA VAL A 306 0.29 3.60 -14.33
C VAL A 306 -0.35 4.95 -14.61
N GLN A 307 -1.16 5.43 -13.68
CA GLN A 307 -1.83 6.73 -13.74
C GLN A 307 -1.28 7.64 -12.62
N ASP A 308 -1.10 8.91 -12.89
CA ASP A 308 -0.87 9.89 -11.84
C ASP A 308 -2.14 10.14 -11.01
N ALA A 309 -2.03 10.92 -9.94
CA ALA A 309 -3.16 11.14 -9.02
C ALA A 309 -4.34 11.85 -9.68
N ASN A 310 -4.09 12.82 -10.59
CA ASN A 310 -5.15 13.54 -11.29
C ASN A 310 -5.85 12.65 -12.33
N GLN A 311 -5.06 11.91 -13.10
CA GLN A 311 -5.56 10.94 -14.08
C GLN A 311 -6.43 9.88 -13.40
N LEU A 312 -5.95 9.30 -12.29
CA LEU A 312 -6.71 8.29 -11.56
C LEU A 312 -8.00 8.86 -10.96
N CYS A 313 -7.93 10.04 -10.33
CA CYS A 313 -9.10 10.74 -9.81
C CYS A 313 -10.17 10.95 -10.89
N SER A 314 -9.78 11.46 -12.07
CA SER A 314 -10.68 11.63 -13.20
C SER A 314 -11.30 10.32 -13.69
N LYS A 315 -10.53 9.22 -13.73
CA LYS A 315 -11.04 7.89 -14.12
C LYS A 315 -12.04 7.33 -13.10
N LEU A 316 -11.79 7.52 -11.81
CA LEU A 316 -12.70 7.10 -10.74
C LEU A 316 -14.02 7.87 -10.82
N LEU A 317 -13.98 9.20 -10.99
CA LEU A 317 -15.20 10.02 -11.15
C LEU A 317 -16.05 9.63 -12.37
N GLN A 318 -15.44 9.07 -13.42
CA GLN A 318 -16.11 8.60 -14.63
C GLN A 318 -16.57 7.14 -14.54
N SER A 319 -16.39 6.47 -13.41
CA SER A 319 -16.72 5.06 -13.22
C SER A 319 -17.98 4.91 -12.34
N HIS A 320 -18.67 3.78 -12.48
CA HIS A 320 -19.88 3.48 -11.71
C HIS A 320 -19.58 2.79 -10.38
N VAL A 321 -18.50 2.01 -10.32
CA VAL A 321 -18.10 1.26 -9.15
C VAL A 321 -16.59 1.03 -9.14
N TYR A 322 -15.99 1.13 -7.96
CA TYR A 322 -14.61 0.69 -7.71
C TYR A 322 -14.59 -0.71 -7.13
N VAL A 323 -13.75 -1.60 -7.67
CA VAL A 323 -13.57 -2.97 -7.17
C VAL A 323 -12.14 -3.19 -6.68
N HIS A 324 -12.01 -3.66 -5.43
CA HIS A 324 -10.74 -4.05 -4.81
C HIS A 324 -10.69 -5.56 -4.56
N PRO A 325 -10.11 -6.37 -5.47
CA PRO A 325 -10.26 -7.83 -5.48
C PRO A 325 -9.10 -8.57 -4.80
N SER A 326 -8.29 -7.89 -3.98
CA SER A 326 -7.06 -8.43 -3.39
C SER A 326 -7.31 -9.66 -2.51
N TYR A 327 -6.35 -10.59 -2.48
CA TYR A 327 -6.34 -11.74 -1.56
C TYR A 327 -5.84 -11.37 -0.16
N ILE A 328 -5.10 -10.27 -0.05
CA ILE A 328 -4.64 -9.66 1.20
C ILE A 328 -4.31 -8.19 0.95
N ASP A 329 -4.73 -7.33 1.84
CA ASP A 329 -4.32 -5.94 1.88
C ASP A 329 -4.42 -5.41 3.32
N ASN A 330 -3.70 -4.32 3.62
CA ASN A 330 -3.79 -3.69 4.92
C ASN A 330 -4.83 -2.55 4.91
N SER A 331 -4.39 -1.35 4.53
CA SER A 331 -5.25 -0.17 4.35
C SER A 331 -5.04 0.35 2.93
N PRO A 332 -5.75 -0.20 1.92
CA PRO A 332 -5.56 0.21 0.54
C PRO A 332 -6.08 1.64 0.30
N ASN A 333 -5.16 2.59 0.12
CA ASN A 333 -5.49 3.99 -0.18
C ASN A 333 -6.50 4.13 -1.33
N SER A 334 -6.50 3.20 -2.27
CA SER A 334 -7.41 3.22 -3.41
C SER A 334 -8.89 3.04 -3.02
N ILE A 335 -9.18 2.28 -1.97
CA ILE A 335 -10.53 2.22 -1.38
C ILE A 335 -10.87 3.57 -0.73
N CYS A 336 -9.97 4.08 0.10
CA CYS A 336 -10.14 5.35 0.79
C CYS A 336 -10.35 6.52 -0.19
N GLU A 337 -9.56 6.55 -1.28
CA GLU A 337 -9.66 7.54 -2.35
C GLU A 337 -11.00 7.43 -3.09
N ALA A 338 -11.45 6.22 -3.43
CA ALA A 338 -12.75 6.00 -4.06
C ALA A 338 -13.91 6.42 -3.16
N GLN A 339 -13.86 6.03 -1.87
CA GLN A 339 -14.85 6.46 -0.88
C GLN A 339 -14.89 7.98 -0.69
N LEU A 340 -13.70 8.63 -0.64
CA LEU A 340 -13.64 10.10 -0.49
C LEU A 340 -14.25 10.85 -1.69
N LEU A 341 -14.20 10.26 -2.88
CA LEU A 341 -14.92 10.82 -4.04
C LEU A 341 -16.42 10.60 -3.98
N GLY A 342 -16.93 9.65 -3.20
CA GLY A 342 -18.32 9.22 -3.14
C GLY A 342 -18.65 8.04 -4.07
N LEU A 343 -17.64 7.42 -4.68
CA LEU A 343 -17.80 6.29 -5.59
C LEU A 343 -18.16 5.02 -4.82
N PRO A 344 -19.19 4.25 -5.21
CA PRO A 344 -19.50 2.95 -4.62
C PRO A 344 -18.31 2.00 -4.69
N VAL A 345 -18.04 1.28 -3.60
CA VAL A 345 -16.89 0.38 -3.47
C VAL A 345 -17.33 -1.05 -3.19
N ILE A 346 -16.76 -2.00 -3.93
CA ILE A 346 -16.83 -3.43 -3.61
C ILE A 346 -15.41 -3.90 -3.28
N GLY A 347 -15.19 -4.41 -2.07
CA GLY A 347 -13.90 -4.93 -1.63
C GLY A 347 -13.97 -6.39 -1.24
N THR A 348 -12.84 -7.08 -1.26
CA THR A 348 -12.74 -8.43 -0.67
C THR A 348 -12.61 -8.33 0.85
N PHE A 349 -13.26 -9.25 1.58
CA PHE A 349 -13.19 -9.35 3.03
C PHE A 349 -11.84 -9.97 3.45
N VAL A 350 -10.78 -9.17 3.39
CA VAL A 350 -9.41 -9.61 3.70
C VAL A 350 -8.62 -8.52 4.44
N GLY A 351 -7.76 -8.94 5.36
CA GLY A 351 -6.90 -8.03 6.09
C GLY A 351 -7.65 -6.83 6.68
N GLY A 352 -7.16 -5.62 6.45
CA GLY A 352 -7.77 -4.40 6.95
C GLY A 352 -8.89 -3.81 6.08
N VAL A 353 -9.26 -4.45 4.96
CA VAL A 353 -10.34 -3.95 4.08
C VAL A 353 -11.66 -3.86 4.81
N SER A 354 -11.95 -4.81 5.73
CA SER A 354 -13.17 -4.79 6.56
C SER A 354 -13.22 -3.64 7.57
N SER A 355 -12.10 -3.00 7.87
CA SER A 355 -12.07 -1.78 8.69
C SER A 355 -12.46 -0.53 7.87
N LEU A 356 -12.37 -0.61 6.55
CA LEU A 356 -12.67 0.50 5.63
C LEU A 356 -14.09 0.42 5.07
N ILE A 357 -14.67 -0.77 5.00
CA ILE A 357 -15.98 -1.03 4.38
C ILE A 357 -16.90 -1.74 5.37
N LYS A 358 -18.04 -1.14 5.69
CA LYS A 358 -19.16 -1.78 6.38
C LYS A 358 -20.10 -2.34 5.31
N HIS A 359 -20.18 -3.69 5.23
CA HIS A 359 -21.00 -4.36 4.19
C HIS A 359 -22.46 -3.93 4.23
N GLY A 360 -22.96 -3.50 3.07
CA GLY A 360 -24.36 -3.05 2.91
C GLY A 360 -24.64 -1.61 3.39
N ASP A 361 -23.63 -0.92 3.97
CA ASP A 361 -23.74 0.45 4.44
C ASP A 361 -22.77 1.39 3.68
N THR A 362 -21.45 1.23 3.86
CA THR A 362 -20.45 2.12 3.24
C THR A 362 -19.78 1.51 2.00
N GLY A 363 -20.28 0.39 1.55
CA GLY A 363 -19.82 -0.38 0.40
C GLY A 363 -20.21 -1.85 0.55
N LEU A 364 -19.67 -2.69 -0.33
CA LEU A 364 -19.95 -4.12 -0.33
C LEU A 364 -18.67 -4.93 -0.10
N LEU A 365 -18.80 -6.02 0.63
CA LEU A 365 -17.73 -6.97 0.87
C LEU A 365 -18.06 -8.33 0.27
N VAL A 366 -17.07 -8.97 -0.31
CA VAL A 366 -17.15 -10.30 -0.91
C VAL A 366 -15.97 -11.14 -0.45
N PRO A 367 -16.08 -12.47 -0.31
CA PRO A 367 -14.93 -13.32 -0.03
C PRO A 367 -13.84 -13.19 -1.11
N ALA A 368 -12.58 -13.38 -0.74
CA ALA A 368 -11.52 -13.47 -1.75
C ALA A 368 -11.76 -14.67 -2.67
N ASN A 369 -11.39 -14.54 -3.95
CA ASN A 369 -11.61 -15.57 -4.97
C ASN A 369 -13.09 -16.01 -5.12
N ALA A 370 -14.02 -15.08 -5.01
CA ALA A 370 -15.46 -15.32 -5.15
C ALA A 370 -16.03 -14.62 -6.41
N PRO A 371 -15.68 -15.07 -7.63
CA PRO A 371 -16.09 -14.38 -8.85
C PRO A 371 -17.62 -14.44 -9.10
N PHE A 372 -18.34 -15.43 -8.59
CA PHE A 372 -19.79 -15.52 -8.72
C PHE A 372 -20.50 -14.47 -7.89
N GLU A 373 -20.12 -14.34 -6.60
CA GLU A 373 -20.66 -13.33 -5.69
C GLU A 373 -20.31 -11.93 -6.14
N LEU A 374 -19.06 -11.71 -6.58
CA LEU A 374 -18.64 -10.42 -7.12
C LEU A 374 -19.44 -10.05 -8.37
N THR A 375 -19.71 -11.04 -9.26
CA THR A 375 -20.58 -10.83 -10.44
C THR A 375 -21.99 -10.42 -10.02
N TYR A 376 -22.55 -11.07 -9.00
CA TYR A 376 -23.88 -10.75 -8.47
C TYR A 376 -23.93 -9.35 -7.88
N LEU A 377 -22.95 -8.98 -7.04
CA LEU A 377 -22.89 -7.63 -6.43
C LEU A 377 -22.72 -6.54 -7.49
N LEU A 378 -21.92 -6.77 -8.53
CA LEU A 378 -21.80 -5.84 -9.67
C LEU A 378 -23.12 -5.69 -10.41
N LYS A 379 -23.89 -6.79 -10.58
CA LYS A 379 -25.22 -6.74 -11.17
C LYS A 379 -26.17 -5.91 -10.31
N ILE A 380 -26.19 -6.10 -8.99
CA ILE A 380 -27.01 -5.29 -8.05
C ILE A 380 -26.67 -3.81 -8.20
N CYS A 381 -25.38 -3.44 -8.13
CA CYS A 381 -24.95 -2.05 -8.29
C CYS A 381 -25.36 -1.44 -9.65
N PHE A 382 -25.46 -2.25 -10.70
CA PHE A 382 -25.92 -1.81 -12.01
C PHE A 382 -27.44 -1.65 -12.08
N THR A 383 -28.20 -2.62 -11.53
CA THR A 383 -29.67 -2.62 -11.62
C THR A 383 -30.32 -1.70 -10.60
N GLU A 384 -29.71 -1.54 -9.43
CA GLU A 384 -30.21 -0.75 -8.29
C GLU A 384 -29.36 0.50 -8.09
N LYS A 385 -29.43 1.44 -9.05
CA LYS A 385 -28.61 2.65 -9.06
C LYS A 385 -28.74 3.50 -7.80
N ASP A 386 -29.94 3.60 -7.23
CA ASP A 386 -30.19 4.35 -5.99
C ASP A 386 -29.46 3.71 -4.81
N TYR A 387 -29.52 2.39 -4.71
CA TYR A 387 -28.78 1.65 -3.68
C TYR A 387 -27.25 1.83 -3.83
N ALA A 388 -26.72 1.68 -5.04
CA ALA A 388 -25.30 1.92 -5.31
C ALA A 388 -24.89 3.36 -4.94
N THR A 389 -25.72 4.35 -5.30
CA THR A 389 -25.49 5.76 -4.96
C THR A 389 -25.52 5.99 -3.45
N GLN A 390 -26.42 5.32 -2.73
CA GLN A 390 -26.50 5.39 -1.28
C GLN A 390 -25.23 4.82 -0.62
N LEU A 391 -24.73 3.67 -1.08
CA LEU A 391 -23.46 3.09 -0.61
C LEU A 391 -22.29 4.09 -0.79
N GLY A 392 -22.21 4.73 -1.95
CA GLY A 392 -21.18 5.75 -2.21
C GLY A 392 -21.29 6.94 -1.27
N LYS A 393 -22.52 7.47 -1.04
CA LYS A 393 -22.77 8.59 -0.11
C LYS A 393 -22.40 8.25 1.33
N GLN A 394 -22.70 7.04 1.81
CA GLN A 394 -22.34 6.63 3.17
C GLN A 394 -20.82 6.40 3.28
N GLY A 395 -20.21 5.77 2.26
CA GLY A 395 -18.75 5.63 2.18
C GLY A 395 -18.03 6.98 2.23
N TYR A 396 -18.55 7.98 1.54
CA TYR A 396 -18.04 9.36 1.58
C TYR A 396 -18.08 9.98 2.98
N LYS A 397 -19.20 9.86 3.68
CA LYS A 397 -19.34 10.39 5.05
C LYS A 397 -18.29 9.82 6.01
N GLU A 398 -18.07 8.50 5.96
CA GLU A 398 -17.02 7.84 6.76
C GLU A 398 -15.63 8.28 6.33
N ALA A 399 -15.38 8.38 5.01
CA ALA A 399 -14.08 8.78 4.47
C ALA A 399 -13.69 10.22 4.86
N VAL A 400 -14.63 11.16 4.85
CA VAL A 400 -14.38 12.55 5.26
C VAL A 400 -13.92 12.62 6.73
N GLN A 401 -14.57 11.86 7.62
CA GLN A 401 -14.19 11.81 9.03
C GLN A 401 -12.85 11.12 9.26
N ARG A 402 -12.62 9.98 8.56
CA ARG A 402 -11.39 9.21 8.67
C ARG A 402 -10.18 9.99 8.17
N HIS A 403 -10.33 10.70 7.05
CA HIS A 403 -9.23 11.39 6.39
C HIS A 403 -9.22 12.91 6.66
N ASP A 404 -9.82 13.35 7.77
CA ASP A 404 -9.70 14.75 8.20
C ASP A 404 -8.25 15.09 8.53
N LYS A 405 -7.68 16.00 7.75
CA LYS A 405 -6.27 16.38 7.84
C LYS A 405 -5.90 16.96 9.19
N THR A 406 -6.81 17.76 9.79
CA THR A 406 -6.60 18.42 11.08
C THR A 406 -6.57 17.39 12.18
N LYS A 407 -7.52 16.45 12.16
CA LYS A 407 -7.58 15.32 13.10
C LYS A 407 -6.32 14.45 12.99
N ILE A 408 -5.95 14.03 11.77
CA ILE A 408 -4.79 13.18 11.55
C ILE A 408 -3.49 13.85 12.06
N LEU A 409 -3.29 15.14 11.78
CA LEU A 409 -2.12 15.86 12.25
C LEU A 409 -2.11 15.96 13.79
N LYS A 410 -3.25 16.26 14.40
CA LYS A 410 -3.40 16.32 15.85
C LYS A 410 -3.09 14.96 16.50
N ASP A 411 -3.66 13.88 15.98
CA ASP A 411 -3.47 12.52 16.50
C ASP A 411 -2.00 12.09 16.37
N LEU A 412 -1.34 12.41 15.24
CA LEU A 412 0.07 12.14 15.02
C LEU A 412 0.97 12.87 16.01
N ILE A 413 0.76 14.18 16.19
CA ILE A 413 1.56 15.01 17.11
C ILE A 413 1.36 14.55 18.56
N HIS A 414 0.12 14.30 18.94
CA HIS A 414 -0.22 13.78 20.27
C HIS A 414 0.47 12.43 20.53
N THR A 415 0.41 11.51 19.58
CA THR A 415 1.11 10.21 19.66
C THR A 415 2.63 10.41 19.89
N TYR A 416 3.27 11.34 19.18
CA TYR A 416 4.69 11.60 19.39
C TYR A 416 4.97 12.16 20.79
N GLN A 417 4.16 13.11 21.26
CA GLN A 417 4.30 13.70 22.59
C GLN A 417 4.15 12.67 23.70
N ASP A 418 3.15 11.80 23.59
CA ASP A 418 2.91 10.72 24.56
C ASP A 418 4.07 9.74 24.61
N ILE A 419 4.58 9.30 23.47
CA ILE A 419 5.71 8.39 23.38
C ILE A 419 6.97 9.00 23.99
N ILE A 420 7.25 10.27 23.68
CA ILE A 420 8.42 10.98 24.25
C ILE A 420 8.29 11.11 25.76
N LYS A 421 7.11 11.45 26.28
CA LYS A 421 6.84 11.58 27.72
C LYS A 421 7.06 10.25 28.44
N GLN A 422 6.47 9.17 27.92
CA GLN A 422 6.62 7.81 28.49
C GLN A 422 8.06 7.32 28.47
N ASN A 423 8.83 7.64 27.44
CA ASN A 423 10.23 7.24 27.34
C ASN A 423 11.14 8.01 28.30
N LYS A 424 10.76 9.25 28.72
CA LYS A 424 11.49 10.04 29.73
C LYS A 424 11.19 9.59 31.14
N ASN A 425 9.98 9.11 31.41
CA ASN A 425 9.50 8.68 32.74
C ASN A 425 9.06 7.24 32.73
N PRO A 426 9.97 6.25 32.59
CA PRO A 426 9.60 4.84 32.48
C PRO A 426 8.94 4.24 33.74
N HIS A 427 8.92 4.96 34.86
CA HIS A 427 8.35 4.51 36.14
C HIS A 427 6.88 4.92 36.36
N ASP A 428 6.30 5.79 35.50
CA ASP A 428 4.91 6.26 35.63
C ASP A 428 3.88 5.36 34.89
N THR A 429 4.29 4.21 34.35
CA THR A 429 3.46 3.29 33.52
C THR A 429 3.36 1.88 34.10
N LEU A 430 3.22 1.75 35.40
CA LEU A 430 2.84 0.48 36.07
C LEU A 430 1.46 0.59 36.71
#